data_d8db2f87bc6343e0dada86891b2fe5dc
#
_entry.id   d8db2f87bc6343e0dada86891b2fe5dc
#
_cell.length_a   1.000
_cell.length_b   1.000
_cell.length_c   1.000
_cell.angle_alpha   90.00
_cell.angle_beta   90.00
_cell.angle_gamma   90.00
#
_symmetry.space_group_name_H-M   'P 1'
#
loop_
_entity.id
_entity.type
_entity.pdbx_description
1 polymer ?
#
loop_
_entity_poly.entity_id
_entity_poly.type
_entity_poly.pdbx_seq_one_letter_code
_entity_poly.pdbx_strand_id
1 'polypeptide(L)'
;MKHSNFLMVLIFLFSFNNSIYTQNINNEDNKIVSTFSIVAADPENGEVGIAVASRFFAVGTVVPWAKADIGAVATQSFANTSFGWKGIDLLEKGVEPEEVVKILLRNDDNPTQRQFGIVSANGKSATYTGENCLPWAGGKNGENYAVQGNILTGEDVVEAMEDIFINSKGTLADRMYKALLAGNNKGGDSRGKQSAALIVYKTGAGYGGYNDRAIDIRVDDHKEPFNELGRLLNIAQMNYAWNEGWTLFMNKKYKESLPHIEKAVELNPEYPELLYDAAVIRLAAGDAENAVNAIIKAIELNPKLKQSALNDADLKGLRDNRRFLKFLKTVE
;
A
#
# COMPACT_ATOMS: atom_id res chain seq x y z
N MET A 1 58.07 51.92 -32.34
CA MET A 1 56.67 51.78 -32.81
C MET A 1 56.22 50.40 -32.44
N LYS A 2 55.42 50.27 -31.39
CA LYS A 2 54.80 48.99 -30.92
C LYS A 2 53.32 49.16 -31.01
N HIS A 3 52.65 48.36 -31.88
CA HIS A 3 51.21 48.29 -31.98
C HIS A 3 50.67 47.34 -30.88
N SER A 4 49.83 47.85 -29.99
CA SER A 4 49.12 47.12 -29.00
C SER A 4 47.72 46.79 -29.57
N ASN A 5 47.42 45.51 -29.80
CA ASN A 5 46.09 45.04 -30.17
C ASN A 5 45.23 44.91 -28.91
N PHE A 6 44.22 45.73 -28.81
CA PHE A 6 43.18 45.63 -27.78
C PHE A 6 42.09 44.67 -28.24
N LEU A 7 42.05 43.51 -27.66
CA LEU A 7 40.99 42.51 -27.91
C LEU A 7 39.77 42.83 -27.02
N MET A 8 38.72 43.33 -27.64
CA MET A 8 37.46 43.65 -26.98
C MET A 8 36.61 42.38 -26.87
N VAL A 9 36.54 41.81 -25.65
CA VAL A 9 35.65 40.66 -25.36
C VAL A 9 34.24 41.18 -25.06
N LEU A 10 33.32 40.92 -25.95
CA LEU A 10 31.86 41.17 -25.75
C LEU A 10 31.30 40.08 -24.87
N ILE A 11 31.00 40.37 -23.61
CA ILE A 11 30.25 39.50 -22.72
C ILE A 11 28.78 39.73 -22.99
N PHE A 12 28.14 38.76 -23.65
CA PHE A 12 26.67 38.68 -23.74
C PHE A 12 26.11 38.18 -22.41
N LEU A 13 25.58 39.08 -21.58
CA LEU A 13 24.75 38.74 -20.43
C LEU A 13 23.38 38.30 -20.89
N PHE A 14 23.18 37.00 -20.99
CA PHE A 14 21.82 36.44 -21.10
C PHE A 14 21.14 36.55 -19.71
N SER A 15 20.28 37.54 -19.56
CA SER A 15 19.38 37.62 -18.42
C SER A 15 18.30 36.57 -18.57
N PHE A 16 18.48 35.41 -17.93
CA PHE A 16 17.38 34.47 -17.70
C PHE A 16 16.42 35.06 -16.66
N ASN A 17 15.32 35.62 -17.12
CA ASN A 17 14.16 35.89 -16.25
C ASN A 17 13.54 34.57 -15.84
N ASN A 18 14.09 33.93 -14.82
CA ASN A 18 13.39 32.90 -14.07
C ASN A 18 12.32 33.58 -13.20
N SER A 19 11.11 33.76 -13.75
CA SER A 19 9.95 34.02 -12.93
C SER A 19 9.67 32.77 -12.08
N ILE A 20 10.31 32.71 -10.91
CA ILE A 20 9.91 31.78 -9.86
C ILE A 20 8.52 32.26 -9.42
N TYR A 21 7.48 31.56 -9.88
CA TYR A 21 6.16 31.67 -9.26
C TYR A 21 6.28 31.11 -7.86
N THR A 22 6.68 31.94 -6.91
CA THR A 22 6.41 31.73 -5.49
C THR A 22 4.89 31.89 -5.33
N GLN A 23 4.13 30.80 -5.42
CA GLN A 23 2.82 30.78 -4.80
C GLN A 23 3.05 31.12 -3.33
N ASN A 24 2.46 32.21 -2.88
CA ASN A 24 2.28 32.47 -1.45
C ASN A 24 1.34 31.39 -0.92
N ILE A 25 1.90 30.24 -0.57
CA ILE A 25 1.21 29.22 0.20
C ILE A 25 1.09 29.84 1.60
N ASN A 26 -0.11 30.24 1.97
CA ASN A 26 -0.37 30.66 3.32
C ASN A 26 0.09 29.54 4.25
N ASN A 27 1.04 29.84 5.14
CA ASN A 27 1.72 28.85 6.00
C ASN A 27 0.74 28.11 6.96
N GLU A 28 -0.50 28.55 7.07
CA GLU A 28 -1.54 27.87 7.86
C GLU A 28 -2.18 26.70 7.12
N ASP A 29 -2.40 26.81 5.81
CA ASP A 29 -3.01 25.74 5.01
C ASP A 29 -2.13 24.48 4.90
N ASN A 30 -0.80 24.63 5.00
CA ASN A 30 0.15 23.50 4.98
C ASN A 30 0.20 22.69 6.28
N LYS A 31 -0.45 23.13 7.35
CA LYS A 31 -0.50 22.41 8.64
C LYS A 31 -1.71 21.48 8.76
N ILE A 32 -2.71 21.66 7.90
CA ILE A 32 -3.97 20.91 7.97
C ILE A 32 -3.92 19.74 6.99
N VAL A 33 -3.90 18.54 7.52
CA VAL A 33 -4.05 17.30 6.75
C VAL A 33 -5.54 16.97 6.66
N SER A 34 -6.26 17.68 5.76
CA SER A 34 -7.63 17.31 5.42
C SER A 34 -7.63 15.95 4.76
N THR A 35 -8.47 15.03 5.24
CA THR A 35 -8.22 13.63 4.99
C THR A 35 -9.46 12.81 5.34
N PHE A 36 -9.63 11.71 4.67
CA PHE A 36 -10.44 10.60 5.17
C PHE A 36 -9.62 9.32 5.16
N SER A 37 -9.82 8.53 6.20
CA SER A 37 -9.05 7.32 6.42
C SER A 37 -9.86 6.24 7.11
N ILE A 38 -9.39 5.00 6.98
CA ILE A 38 -9.85 3.85 7.71
C ILE A 38 -8.65 3.14 8.34
N VAL A 39 -8.74 2.80 9.62
CA VAL A 39 -7.90 1.80 10.27
C VAL A 39 -8.71 0.52 10.40
N ALA A 40 -8.10 -0.63 10.13
CA ALA A 40 -8.83 -1.88 10.20
C ALA A 40 -7.94 -3.06 10.62
N ALA A 41 -8.58 -4.08 11.19
CA ALA A 41 -7.96 -5.36 11.54
C ALA A 41 -8.71 -6.52 10.88
N ASP A 42 -8.00 -7.61 10.68
CA ASP A 42 -8.53 -8.93 10.35
C ASP A 42 -7.88 -9.94 11.30
N PRO A 43 -8.51 -10.15 12.49
CA PRO A 43 -7.96 -11.04 13.50
C PRO A 43 -7.82 -12.49 13.04
N GLU A 44 -8.68 -12.94 12.11
CA GLU A 44 -8.65 -14.32 11.59
C GLU A 44 -7.38 -14.56 10.74
N ASN A 45 -6.95 -13.54 9.99
CA ASN A 45 -5.75 -13.60 9.15
C ASN A 45 -4.50 -12.98 9.81
N GLY A 46 -4.63 -12.37 10.99
CA GLY A 46 -3.54 -11.68 11.70
C GLY A 46 -3.07 -10.42 10.98
N GLU A 47 -3.98 -9.71 10.30
CA GLU A 47 -3.68 -8.50 9.54
C GLU A 47 -4.17 -7.25 10.25
N VAL A 48 -3.39 -6.17 10.19
CA VAL A 48 -3.80 -4.81 10.57
C VAL A 48 -3.38 -3.82 9.49
N GLY A 49 -4.18 -2.79 9.25
CA GLY A 49 -3.87 -1.87 8.16
C GLY A 49 -4.55 -0.52 8.24
N ILE A 50 -4.15 0.37 7.33
CA ILE A 50 -4.71 1.70 7.14
C ILE A 50 -4.83 1.97 5.64
N ALA A 51 -5.96 2.57 5.24
CA ALA A 51 -6.06 3.25 3.96
C ALA A 51 -6.45 4.72 4.20
N VAL A 52 -5.85 5.63 3.42
CA VAL A 52 -6.01 7.07 3.58
C VAL A 52 -5.95 7.79 2.24
N ALA A 53 -6.73 8.86 2.08
CA ALA A 53 -6.66 9.77 0.95
C ALA A 53 -6.84 11.23 1.37
N SER A 54 -6.23 12.16 0.61
CA SER A 54 -6.19 13.56 0.97
C SER A 54 -5.90 14.47 -0.23
N ARG A 55 -6.34 15.72 -0.13
CA ARG A 55 -5.82 16.85 -0.92
C ARG A 55 -4.59 17.45 -0.21
N PHE A 56 -3.62 16.59 0.07
CA PHE A 56 -2.35 16.91 0.73
C PHE A 56 -1.24 16.07 0.07
N PHE A 57 -0.05 16.64 -0.11
CA PHE A 57 1.07 15.91 -0.71
C PHE A 57 1.56 14.78 0.20
N ALA A 58 1.73 13.58 -0.35
CA ALA A 58 2.31 12.42 0.32
C ALA A 58 1.68 12.07 1.68
N VAL A 59 0.34 12.04 1.75
CA VAL A 59 -0.44 11.76 2.97
C VAL A 59 0.00 10.48 3.68
N GLY A 60 0.49 9.51 2.93
CA GLY A 60 1.00 8.23 3.45
C GLY A 60 2.26 8.34 4.31
N THR A 61 2.92 9.50 4.34
CA THR A 61 4.09 9.74 5.22
C THR A 61 3.70 10.32 6.59
N VAL A 62 2.46 10.79 6.72
CA VAL A 62 1.99 11.50 7.91
C VAL A 62 0.98 10.68 8.70
N VAL A 63 -0.04 10.14 8.02
CA VAL A 63 -1.24 9.61 8.65
C VAL A 63 -1.10 8.18 9.17
N PRO A 64 -0.58 7.20 8.40
CA PRO A 64 -0.66 5.78 8.77
C PRO A 64 0.49 5.31 9.65
N TRP A 65 0.15 4.56 10.70
CA TRP A 65 1.08 3.93 11.64
C TRP A 65 0.55 2.54 12.02
N ALA A 66 1.33 1.49 11.81
CA ALA A 66 0.91 0.14 12.15
C ALA A 66 2.07 -0.71 12.68
N LYS A 67 1.71 -1.74 13.46
CA LYS A 67 2.62 -2.81 13.92
C LYS A 67 1.85 -4.12 13.91
N ALA A 68 2.43 -5.15 13.29
CA ALA A 68 1.83 -6.48 13.26
C ALA A 68 1.53 -7.00 14.67
N ASP A 69 0.45 -7.75 14.81
CA ASP A 69 -0.06 -8.32 16.07
C ASP A 69 -0.45 -7.30 17.16
N ILE A 70 -0.25 -6.01 16.91
CA ILE A 70 -0.55 -4.93 17.87
C ILE A 70 -1.74 -4.09 17.44
N GLY A 71 -1.68 -3.48 16.25
CA GLY A 71 -2.76 -2.64 15.74
C GLY A 71 -2.32 -1.55 14.79
N ALA A 72 -3.25 -0.61 14.54
CA ALA A 72 -3.04 0.49 13.61
C ALA A 72 -3.62 1.81 14.14
N VAL A 73 -2.98 2.92 13.79
CA VAL A 73 -3.37 4.30 14.14
C VAL A 73 -3.30 5.18 12.90
N ALA A 74 -4.38 5.92 12.62
CA ALA A 74 -4.40 6.98 11.61
C ALA A 74 -4.58 8.34 12.29
N THR A 75 -3.60 9.24 12.22
CA THR A 75 -3.66 10.58 12.81
C THR A 75 -3.68 11.66 11.74
N GLN A 76 -4.66 12.55 11.77
CA GLN A 76 -4.96 13.52 10.70
C GLN A 76 -5.55 14.84 11.25
N SER A 77 -6.10 15.72 10.38
CA SER A 77 -6.48 17.10 10.68
C SER A 77 -5.25 17.95 11.00
N PHE A 78 -5.21 18.69 12.10
CA PHE A 78 -3.95 19.21 12.65
C PHE A 78 -3.18 18.06 13.29
N ALA A 79 -2.57 17.21 12.44
CA ALA A 79 -2.02 15.93 12.84
C ALA A 79 -0.89 16.09 13.86
N ASN A 80 -1.03 15.43 15.00
CA ASN A 80 0.09 15.16 15.88
C ASN A 80 0.66 13.78 15.53
N THR A 81 1.71 13.72 14.71
CA THR A 81 2.29 12.45 14.24
C THR A 81 2.86 11.59 15.38
N SER A 82 3.14 12.18 16.55
CA SER A 82 3.55 11.40 17.71
C SER A 82 2.43 10.48 18.25
N PHE A 83 1.16 10.74 17.91
CA PHE A 83 0.04 9.87 18.28
C PHE A 83 0.14 8.49 17.61
N GLY A 84 0.74 8.41 16.41
CA GLY A 84 0.97 7.16 15.72
C GLY A 84 1.80 6.18 16.55
N TRP A 85 3.06 6.51 16.78
CA TRP A 85 3.96 5.60 17.49
C TRP A 85 3.61 5.46 18.98
N LYS A 86 3.12 6.53 19.66
CA LYS A 86 2.66 6.46 21.06
C LYS A 86 1.41 5.59 21.20
N GLY A 87 0.49 5.68 20.24
CA GLY A 87 -0.70 4.82 20.21
C GLY A 87 -0.34 3.35 20.06
N ILE A 88 0.56 3.02 19.14
CA ILE A 88 1.08 1.66 18.98
C ILE A 88 1.79 1.16 20.27
N ASP A 89 2.62 1.99 20.89
CA ASP A 89 3.31 1.64 22.15
C ASP A 89 2.32 1.36 23.30
N LEU A 90 1.24 2.11 23.40
CA LEU A 90 0.17 1.87 24.38
C LEU A 90 -0.63 0.60 24.10
N LEU A 91 -0.99 0.34 22.83
CA LEU A 91 -1.64 -0.90 22.43
C LEU A 91 -0.77 -2.12 22.74
N GLU A 92 0.54 -2.06 22.50
CA GLU A 92 1.49 -3.11 22.79
C GLU A 92 1.58 -3.42 24.28
N LYS A 93 1.32 -2.44 25.14
CA LYS A 93 1.21 -2.59 26.59
C LYS A 93 -0.15 -3.10 27.05
N GLY A 94 -1.03 -3.42 26.12
CA GLY A 94 -2.37 -3.95 26.40
C GLY A 94 -3.41 -2.88 26.78
N VAL A 95 -3.14 -1.59 26.50
CA VAL A 95 -4.13 -0.51 26.72
C VAL A 95 -5.19 -0.58 25.62
N GLU A 96 -6.46 -0.57 26.01
CA GLU A 96 -7.59 -0.60 25.10
C GLU A 96 -7.69 0.68 24.25
N PRO A 97 -8.15 0.63 22.98
CA PRO A 97 -8.19 1.78 22.07
C PRO A 97 -8.88 3.03 22.63
N GLU A 98 -10.00 2.87 23.34
CA GLU A 98 -10.70 4.00 23.97
C GLU A 98 -9.86 4.70 25.05
N GLU A 99 -9.09 3.95 25.83
CA GLU A 99 -8.22 4.52 26.84
C GLU A 99 -6.95 5.12 26.22
N VAL A 100 -6.44 4.52 25.13
CA VAL A 100 -5.36 5.12 24.32
C VAL A 100 -5.76 6.52 23.86
N VAL A 101 -6.99 6.70 23.33
CA VAL A 101 -7.52 8.00 22.93
C VAL A 101 -7.43 9.00 24.08
N LYS A 102 -7.92 8.64 25.27
CA LYS A 102 -7.90 9.54 26.45
C LYS A 102 -6.50 9.92 26.89
N ILE A 103 -5.57 8.94 26.88
CA ILE A 103 -4.16 9.17 27.28
C ILE A 103 -3.48 10.12 26.31
N LEU A 104 -3.66 9.93 24.99
CA LEU A 104 -3.05 10.77 23.98
C LEU A 104 -3.55 12.22 24.05
N LEU A 105 -4.86 12.41 24.23
CA LEU A 105 -5.46 13.74 24.31
C LEU A 105 -5.10 14.50 25.60
N ARG A 106 -4.99 13.82 26.73
CA ARG A 106 -4.63 14.43 28.03
C ARG A 106 -3.27 15.14 27.97
N ASN A 107 -2.36 14.67 27.13
CA ASN A 107 -1.00 15.17 27.02
C ASN A 107 -0.77 15.98 25.72
N ASP A 108 -1.82 16.47 25.10
CA ASP A 108 -1.74 17.31 23.89
C ASP A 108 -2.17 18.74 24.19
N ASP A 109 -1.42 19.72 23.66
CA ASP A 109 -1.70 21.15 23.89
C ASP A 109 -2.95 21.66 23.13
N ASN A 110 -3.38 20.92 22.08
CA ASN A 110 -4.49 21.31 21.21
C ASN A 110 -5.43 20.13 20.89
N PRO A 111 -5.98 19.44 21.90
CA PRO A 111 -6.76 18.22 21.68
C PRO A 111 -8.01 18.44 20.80
N THR A 112 -8.62 19.62 20.89
CA THR A 112 -9.84 19.96 20.11
C THR A 112 -9.61 20.03 18.59
N GLN A 113 -8.36 20.09 18.14
CA GLN A 113 -8.01 20.14 16.72
C GLN A 113 -7.57 18.77 16.16
N ARG A 114 -7.48 17.74 16.99
CA ARG A 114 -7.01 16.42 16.59
C ARG A 114 -8.13 15.58 16.04
N GLN A 115 -7.77 14.72 15.04
CA GLN A 115 -8.62 13.66 14.56
C GLN A 115 -7.78 12.41 14.33
N PHE A 116 -8.20 11.28 14.88
CA PHE A 116 -7.50 10.02 14.69
C PHE A 116 -8.40 8.82 14.98
N GLY A 117 -8.07 7.70 14.32
CA GLY A 117 -8.69 6.40 14.54
C GLY A 117 -7.64 5.40 14.99
N ILE A 118 -8.06 4.42 15.79
CA ILE A 118 -7.23 3.37 16.35
C ILE A 118 -7.98 2.04 16.23
N VAL A 119 -7.25 0.99 15.85
CA VAL A 119 -7.72 -0.38 15.94
C VAL A 119 -6.62 -1.24 16.56
N SER A 120 -6.95 -2.13 17.48
CA SER A 120 -6.06 -3.17 18.00
C SER A 120 -6.18 -4.44 17.15
N ALA A 121 -5.16 -5.29 17.17
CA ALA A 121 -5.14 -6.53 16.40
C ALA A 121 -6.29 -7.50 16.75
N ASN A 122 -6.89 -7.39 17.95
CA ASN A 122 -8.05 -8.16 18.36
C ASN A 122 -9.40 -7.56 17.88
N GLY A 123 -9.38 -6.50 17.06
CA GLY A 123 -10.56 -5.89 16.45
C GLY A 123 -11.25 -4.80 17.26
N LYS A 124 -10.85 -4.53 18.50
CA LYS A 124 -11.37 -3.37 19.25
C LYS A 124 -10.88 -2.07 18.61
N SER A 125 -11.74 -1.05 18.59
CA SER A 125 -11.44 0.20 17.90
C SER A 125 -11.98 1.43 18.63
N ALA A 126 -11.42 2.58 18.31
CA ALA A 126 -11.90 3.87 18.75
C ALA A 126 -11.59 4.95 17.71
N THR A 127 -12.41 6.00 17.64
CA THR A 127 -12.12 7.20 16.87
C THR A 127 -12.37 8.46 17.69
N TYR A 128 -11.64 9.50 17.38
CA TYR A 128 -11.82 10.81 17.97
C TYR A 128 -11.79 11.90 16.90
N THR A 129 -12.76 12.81 16.98
CA THR A 129 -12.83 14.03 16.17
C THR A 129 -13.02 15.21 17.13
N GLY A 130 -12.03 16.08 17.22
CA GLY A 130 -12.08 17.27 18.05
C GLY A 130 -13.04 18.33 17.50
N GLU A 131 -13.68 19.09 18.38
CA GLU A 131 -14.70 20.09 18.05
C GLU A 131 -14.22 21.22 17.13
N ASN A 132 -12.91 21.47 17.10
CA ASN A 132 -12.27 22.47 16.24
C ASN A 132 -11.67 21.88 14.97
N CYS A 133 -11.97 20.62 14.62
CA CYS A 133 -11.70 20.09 13.29
C CYS A 133 -12.54 20.81 12.25
N LEU A 134 -11.95 21.17 11.10
CA LEU A 134 -12.67 21.91 10.07
C LEU A 134 -13.78 21.04 9.44
N PRO A 135 -15.00 21.59 9.29
CA PRO A 135 -16.16 20.85 8.84
C PRO A 135 -16.16 20.60 7.31
N TRP A 136 -16.91 19.56 6.84
CA TRP A 136 -17.54 18.57 7.70
C TRP A 136 -16.44 17.66 8.30
N ALA A 137 -16.55 17.33 9.59
CA ALA A 137 -15.62 16.43 10.26
C ALA A 137 -16.37 15.48 11.19
N GLY A 138 -15.99 14.18 11.18
CA GLY A 138 -16.61 13.17 12.01
C GLY A 138 -15.94 11.80 11.81
N GLY A 139 -16.43 10.81 12.56
CA GLY A 139 -15.93 9.44 12.44
C GLY A 139 -16.91 8.44 13.07
N LYS A 140 -16.75 7.16 12.68
CA LYS A 140 -17.49 6.00 13.21
C LYS A 140 -16.52 4.88 13.48
N ASN A 141 -16.82 4.05 14.44
CA ASN A 141 -16.04 2.85 14.71
C ASN A 141 -16.94 1.69 15.11
N GLY A 142 -16.46 0.49 14.89
CA GLY A 142 -17.11 -0.76 15.20
C GLY A 142 -16.09 -1.88 15.35
N GLU A 143 -16.57 -3.09 15.35
CA GLU A 143 -15.69 -4.25 15.41
C GLU A 143 -14.80 -4.31 14.16
N ASN A 144 -13.49 -4.37 14.39
CA ASN A 144 -12.44 -4.47 13.38
C ASN A 144 -12.17 -3.20 12.55
N TYR A 145 -12.75 -2.04 12.84
CA TYR A 145 -12.48 -0.81 12.07
C TYR A 145 -12.75 0.48 12.85
N ALA A 146 -12.11 1.56 12.40
CA ALA A 146 -12.55 2.93 12.63
C ALA A 146 -12.36 3.75 11.34
N VAL A 147 -13.37 4.55 10.98
CA VAL A 147 -13.39 5.46 9.84
C VAL A 147 -13.56 6.89 10.32
N GLN A 148 -12.84 7.82 9.74
CA GLN A 148 -12.89 9.24 10.10
C GLN A 148 -12.49 10.13 8.93
N GLY A 149 -12.96 11.38 8.98
CA GLY A 149 -12.56 12.39 8.01
C GLY A 149 -12.83 13.80 8.47
N ASN A 150 -12.17 14.77 7.84
CA ASN A 150 -12.31 16.21 8.08
C ASN A 150 -12.21 16.99 6.76
N ILE A 151 -12.82 18.16 6.71
CA ILE A 151 -13.00 18.98 5.49
C ILE A 151 -13.64 18.14 4.37
N LEU A 152 -14.58 17.29 4.72
CA LEU A 152 -15.30 16.45 3.77
C LEU A 152 -16.48 17.22 3.15
N THR A 153 -16.99 16.70 2.05
CA THR A 153 -18.22 17.20 1.43
C THR A 153 -19.47 16.97 2.28
N GLY A 154 -19.45 16.00 3.19
CA GLY A 154 -20.54 15.67 4.09
C GLY A 154 -20.33 14.38 4.87
N GLU A 155 -21.28 14.05 5.74
CA GLU A 155 -21.33 12.83 6.55
C GLU A 155 -21.38 11.57 5.69
N ASP A 156 -22.07 11.64 4.55
CA ASP A 156 -22.21 10.54 3.57
C ASP A 156 -20.88 9.89 3.18
N VAL A 157 -19.76 10.63 3.28
CA VAL A 157 -18.42 10.11 2.99
C VAL A 157 -18.04 9.01 3.99
N VAL A 158 -18.17 9.31 5.29
CA VAL A 158 -17.84 8.37 6.37
C VAL A 158 -18.84 7.21 6.41
N GLU A 159 -20.12 7.49 6.19
CA GLU A 159 -21.17 6.46 6.13
C GLU A 159 -20.93 5.45 4.99
N ALA A 160 -20.60 5.94 3.80
CA ALA A 160 -20.31 5.07 2.67
C ALA A 160 -19.04 4.23 2.89
N MET A 161 -18.01 4.79 3.55
CA MET A 161 -16.81 4.04 3.90
C MET A 161 -17.12 2.89 4.86
N GLU A 162 -17.90 3.17 5.91
CA GLU A 162 -18.33 2.18 6.88
C GLU A 162 -19.15 1.07 6.22
N ASP A 163 -20.21 1.44 5.50
CA ASP A 163 -21.12 0.49 4.85
C ASP A 163 -20.38 -0.46 3.90
N ILE A 164 -19.50 0.09 3.06
CA ILE A 164 -18.72 -0.73 2.13
C ILE A 164 -17.70 -1.58 2.87
N PHE A 165 -17.04 -1.11 3.91
CA PHE A 165 -16.09 -1.92 4.66
C PHE A 165 -16.77 -3.15 5.31
N ILE A 166 -17.94 -2.96 5.92
CA ILE A 166 -18.69 -4.03 6.60
C ILE A 166 -19.21 -5.06 5.58
N ASN A 167 -19.75 -4.60 4.44
CA ASN A 167 -20.48 -5.47 3.50
C ASN A 167 -19.60 -6.03 2.37
N SER A 168 -18.36 -5.56 2.20
CA SER A 168 -17.49 -6.07 1.12
C SER A 168 -16.75 -7.34 1.52
N LYS A 169 -16.42 -8.15 0.49
CA LYS A 169 -15.60 -9.35 0.59
C LYS A 169 -14.23 -9.12 -0.04
N GLY A 170 -13.27 -9.95 0.33
CA GLY A 170 -11.89 -9.92 -0.14
C GLY A 170 -10.90 -9.82 1.01
N THR A 171 -9.62 -9.57 0.69
CA THR A 171 -8.58 -9.33 1.67
C THR A 171 -8.83 -8.05 2.48
N LEU A 172 -8.15 -7.87 3.60
CA LEU A 172 -8.22 -6.62 4.38
C LEU A 172 -7.90 -5.40 3.48
N ALA A 173 -6.87 -5.54 2.64
CA ALA A 173 -6.48 -4.50 1.68
C ALA A 173 -7.60 -4.15 0.67
N ASP A 174 -8.28 -5.17 0.10
CA ASP A 174 -9.41 -4.95 -0.82
C ASP A 174 -10.55 -4.21 -0.15
N ARG A 175 -10.91 -4.61 1.06
CA ARG A 175 -12.01 -4.02 1.83
C ARG A 175 -11.73 -2.57 2.18
N MET A 176 -10.51 -2.27 2.63
CA MET A 176 -10.08 -0.89 2.93
C MET A 176 -10.01 -0.01 1.67
N TYR A 177 -9.50 -0.54 0.56
CA TYR A 177 -9.47 0.19 -0.72
C TYR A 177 -10.88 0.50 -1.22
N LYS A 178 -11.80 -0.47 -1.19
CA LYS A 178 -13.21 -0.28 -1.57
C LYS A 178 -13.90 0.76 -0.69
N ALA A 179 -13.65 0.75 0.62
CA ALA A 179 -14.16 1.76 1.55
C ALA A 179 -13.64 3.16 1.19
N LEU A 180 -12.33 3.30 0.94
CA LEU A 180 -11.73 4.57 0.55
C LEU A 180 -12.32 5.10 -0.78
N LEU A 181 -12.51 4.20 -1.77
CA LEU A 181 -13.12 4.54 -3.05
C LEU A 181 -14.60 4.95 -2.89
N ALA A 182 -15.35 4.30 -2.00
CA ALA A 182 -16.73 4.66 -1.70
C ALA A 182 -16.83 6.07 -1.10
N GLY A 183 -15.96 6.41 -0.15
CA GLY A 183 -15.87 7.77 0.39
C GLY A 183 -15.55 8.80 -0.69
N ASN A 184 -14.59 8.52 -1.58
CA ASN A 184 -14.30 9.39 -2.72
C ASN A 184 -15.51 9.59 -3.65
N ASN A 185 -16.29 8.54 -3.91
CA ASN A 185 -17.48 8.59 -4.77
C ASN A 185 -18.63 9.41 -4.16
N LYS A 186 -18.60 9.62 -2.83
CA LYS A 186 -19.52 10.52 -2.10
C LYS A 186 -19.00 11.96 -2.00
N GLY A 187 -17.90 12.25 -2.70
CA GLY A 187 -17.32 13.58 -2.78
C GLY A 187 -15.98 13.74 -2.03
N GLY A 188 -15.69 12.88 -1.07
CA GLY A 188 -14.41 12.82 -0.36
C GLY A 188 -13.99 14.14 0.29
N ASP A 189 -12.72 14.49 0.15
CA ASP A 189 -12.15 15.79 0.54
C ASP A 189 -12.75 16.91 -0.33
N SER A 190 -13.39 17.90 0.29
CA SER A 190 -14.09 18.98 -0.42
C SER A 190 -13.17 19.86 -1.28
N ARG A 191 -11.87 19.83 -1.04
CA ARG A 191 -10.84 20.52 -1.82
C ARG A 191 -10.38 19.75 -3.05
N GLY A 192 -10.75 18.46 -3.17
CA GLY A 192 -10.36 17.55 -4.25
C GLY A 192 -9.41 16.45 -3.83
N LYS A 193 -8.64 15.91 -4.78
CA LYS A 193 -7.78 14.74 -4.62
C LYS A 193 -6.32 15.09 -4.91
N GLN A 194 -5.36 14.43 -4.24
CA GLN A 194 -3.94 14.58 -4.57
C GLN A 194 -3.14 13.31 -4.26
N SER A 195 -3.30 12.74 -3.07
CA SER A 195 -2.53 11.57 -2.64
C SER A 195 -3.41 10.52 -1.98
N ALA A 196 -2.92 9.29 -1.96
CA ALA A 196 -3.54 8.18 -1.25
C ALA A 196 -2.47 7.15 -0.83
N ALA A 197 -2.74 6.40 0.22
CA ALA A 197 -1.86 5.33 0.68
C ALA A 197 -2.66 4.17 1.27
N LEU A 198 -2.08 2.97 1.21
CA LEU A 198 -2.60 1.78 1.84
C LEU A 198 -1.44 0.95 2.37
N ILE A 199 -1.50 0.62 3.67
CA ILE A 199 -0.52 -0.26 4.31
C ILE A 199 -1.24 -1.43 5.00
N VAL A 200 -0.64 -2.61 4.95
CA VAL A 200 -1.04 -3.80 5.71
C VAL A 200 0.18 -4.43 6.34
N TYR A 201 0.07 -4.73 7.62
CA TYR A 201 1.08 -5.42 8.40
C TYR A 201 0.55 -6.75 8.89
N LYS A 202 1.40 -7.77 8.80
CA LYS A 202 1.18 -9.13 9.30
C LYS A 202 2.53 -9.74 9.63
N THR A 203 2.63 -10.44 10.74
CA THR A 203 3.89 -11.05 11.20
C THR A 203 4.51 -11.93 10.13
N GLY A 204 5.77 -11.64 9.79
CA GLY A 204 6.58 -12.35 8.82
C GLY A 204 6.13 -12.25 7.36
N ALA A 205 5.16 -11.38 7.02
CA ALA A 205 4.61 -11.31 5.67
C ALA A 205 5.41 -10.45 4.68
N GLY A 206 6.45 -9.75 5.14
CA GLY A 206 7.31 -9.00 4.26
C GLY A 206 8.30 -9.88 3.49
N TYR A 207 9.10 -9.26 2.64
CA TYR A 207 10.01 -9.95 1.72
C TYR A 207 10.86 -11.01 2.44
N GLY A 208 10.77 -12.25 1.99
CA GLY A 208 11.49 -13.39 2.54
C GLY A 208 11.13 -13.77 3.98
N GLY A 209 10.09 -13.19 4.57
CA GLY A 209 9.71 -13.40 5.96
C GLY A 209 10.52 -12.59 6.98
N TYR A 210 11.37 -11.64 6.53
CA TYR A 210 12.27 -10.89 7.40
C TYR A 210 11.69 -9.66 8.06
N ASN A 211 10.49 -9.24 7.65
CA ASN A 211 9.74 -8.13 8.26
C ASN A 211 8.24 -8.38 8.14
N ASP A 212 7.44 -7.49 8.73
CA ASP A 212 5.99 -7.65 8.87
C ASP A 212 5.18 -6.83 7.85
N ARG A 213 5.84 -6.16 6.92
CA ARG A 213 5.21 -5.27 5.96
C ARG A 213 4.69 -6.06 4.75
N ALA A 214 3.42 -6.49 4.81
CA ALA A 214 2.76 -7.23 3.73
C ALA A 214 2.51 -6.34 2.51
N ILE A 215 1.92 -5.16 2.72
CA ILE A 215 1.62 -4.16 1.68
C ILE A 215 2.02 -2.77 2.21
N ASP A 216 2.72 -1.98 1.40
CA ASP A 216 3.00 -0.56 1.64
C ASP A 216 3.05 0.12 0.28
N ILE A 217 1.94 0.73 -0.11
CA ILE A 217 1.77 1.40 -1.39
C ILE A 217 1.30 2.84 -1.18
N ARG A 218 1.88 3.76 -1.97
CA ARG A 218 1.63 5.19 -1.86
C ARG A 218 1.55 5.83 -3.22
N VAL A 219 0.61 6.75 -3.34
CA VAL A 219 0.48 7.69 -4.45
C VAL A 219 0.67 9.07 -3.85
N ASP A 220 1.85 9.63 -3.95
CA ASP A 220 2.23 10.84 -3.23
C ASP A 220 1.68 12.11 -3.90
N ASP A 221 1.54 12.11 -5.23
CA ASP A 221 0.95 13.21 -6.01
C ASP A 221 0.42 12.69 -7.35
N HIS A 222 -0.90 12.71 -7.54
CA HIS A 222 -1.54 12.29 -8.78
C HIS A 222 -2.93 12.92 -8.94
N LYS A 223 -3.36 13.16 -10.18
CA LYS A 223 -4.70 13.70 -10.48
C LYS A 223 -5.83 12.71 -10.14
N GLU A 224 -5.57 11.42 -10.33
CA GLU A 224 -6.48 10.32 -10.02
C GLU A 224 -5.81 9.30 -9.08
N PRO A 225 -5.59 9.69 -7.79
CA PRO A 225 -4.80 8.87 -6.87
C PRO A 225 -5.47 7.53 -6.54
N PHE A 226 -6.81 7.46 -6.60
CA PHE A 226 -7.54 6.21 -6.33
C PHE A 226 -7.34 5.17 -7.44
N ASN A 227 -7.38 5.58 -8.70
CA ASN A 227 -7.14 4.67 -9.82
C ASN A 227 -5.72 4.12 -9.77
N GLU A 228 -4.75 5.00 -9.48
CA GLU A 228 -3.35 4.60 -9.36
C GLU A 228 -3.12 3.72 -8.11
N LEU A 229 -3.74 4.04 -6.97
CA LEU A 229 -3.68 3.19 -5.78
C LEU A 229 -4.25 1.79 -6.05
N GLY A 230 -5.37 1.69 -6.77
CA GLY A 230 -5.96 0.41 -7.17
C GLY A 230 -5.05 -0.40 -8.10
N ARG A 231 -4.40 0.26 -9.07
CA ARG A 231 -3.40 -0.37 -9.94
C ARG A 231 -2.21 -0.90 -9.13
N LEU A 232 -1.70 -0.10 -8.20
CA LEU A 232 -0.61 -0.50 -7.29
C LEU A 232 -1.02 -1.62 -6.35
N LEU A 233 -2.28 -1.61 -5.86
CA LEU A 233 -2.81 -2.66 -4.99
C LEU A 233 -2.81 -4.03 -5.69
N ASN A 234 -3.25 -4.09 -6.95
CA ASN A 234 -3.22 -5.34 -7.72
C ASN A 234 -1.78 -5.89 -7.86
N ILE A 235 -0.81 -5.00 -8.14
CA ILE A 235 0.60 -5.39 -8.23
C ILE A 235 1.13 -5.84 -6.85
N ALA A 236 0.79 -5.11 -5.78
CA ALA A 236 1.24 -5.44 -4.44
C ALA A 236 0.70 -6.80 -3.97
N GLN A 237 -0.58 -7.08 -4.21
CA GLN A 237 -1.20 -8.36 -3.87
C GLN A 237 -0.58 -9.53 -4.66
N MET A 238 -0.32 -9.34 -5.95
CA MET A 238 0.39 -10.32 -6.77
C MET A 238 1.78 -10.60 -6.18
N ASN A 239 2.57 -9.56 -5.91
CA ASN A 239 3.90 -9.71 -5.34
C ASN A 239 3.87 -10.31 -3.93
N TYR A 240 2.88 -9.98 -3.11
CA TYR A 240 2.70 -10.56 -1.79
C TYR A 240 2.45 -12.07 -1.87
N ALA A 241 1.49 -12.49 -2.69
CA ALA A 241 1.20 -13.90 -2.90
C ALA A 241 2.41 -14.65 -3.49
N TRP A 242 3.12 -14.05 -4.45
CA TRP A 242 4.34 -14.62 -5.03
C TRP A 242 5.43 -14.81 -3.98
N ASN A 243 5.70 -13.78 -3.16
CA ASN A 243 6.71 -13.84 -2.10
C ASN A 243 6.36 -14.91 -1.04
N GLU A 244 5.09 -15.03 -0.64
CA GLU A 244 4.66 -16.11 0.27
C GLU A 244 4.90 -17.50 -0.34
N GLY A 245 4.48 -17.70 -1.60
CA GLY A 245 4.70 -18.94 -2.33
C GLY A 245 6.18 -19.29 -2.41
N TRP A 246 7.02 -18.33 -2.78
CA TRP A 246 8.47 -18.53 -2.87
C TRP A 246 9.13 -18.80 -1.52
N THR A 247 8.73 -18.09 -0.47
CA THR A 247 9.24 -18.30 0.89
C THR A 247 8.92 -19.70 1.40
N LEU A 248 7.70 -20.20 1.15
CA LEU A 248 7.31 -21.57 1.49
C LEU A 248 8.09 -22.60 0.67
N PHE A 249 8.31 -22.35 -0.62
CA PHE A 249 9.13 -23.19 -1.47
C PHE A 249 10.56 -23.32 -0.95
N MET A 250 11.21 -22.21 -0.60
CA MET A 250 12.56 -22.20 -0.03
C MET A 250 12.65 -22.98 1.28
N ASN A 251 11.57 -22.99 2.07
CA ASN A 251 11.43 -23.79 3.29
C ASN A 251 11.00 -25.25 3.02
N LYS A 252 11.00 -25.70 1.75
CA LYS A 252 10.61 -27.05 1.30
C LYS A 252 9.16 -27.43 1.59
N LYS A 253 8.30 -26.45 1.82
CA LYS A 253 6.86 -26.58 2.03
C LYS A 253 6.11 -26.52 0.68
N TYR A 254 6.49 -27.38 -0.27
CA TYR A 254 6.08 -27.30 -1.67
C TYR A 254 4.56 -27.32 -1.88
N LYS A 255 3.84 -28.16 -1.12
CA LYS A 255 2.37 -28.24 -1.25
C LYS A 255 1.68 -27.00 -0.66
N GLU A 256 2.24 -26.45 0.42
CA GLU A 256 1.73 -25.24 1.03
C GLU A 256 1.98 -23.99 0.14
N SER A 257 3.04 -24.00 -0.67
CA SER A 257 3.38 -22.90 -1.59
C SER A 257 2.43 -22.77 -2.79
N LEU A 258 1.77 -23.89 -3.21
CA LEU A 258 0.90 -23.91 -4.39
C LEU A 258 -0.23 -22.86 -4.36
N PRO A 259 -1.09 -22.78 -3.33
CA PRO A 259 -2.20 -21.83 -3.35
C PRO A 259 -1.75 -20.37 -3.48
N HIS A 260 -0.57 -20.05 -2.96
CA HIS A 260 0.00 -18.69 -3.03
C HIS A 260 0.49 -18.36 -4.43
N ILE A 261 1.25 -19.27 -5.07
CA ILE A 261 1.73 -19.03 -6.43
C ILE A 261 0.58 -19.03 -7.45
N GLU A 262 -0.44 -19.88 -7.26
CA GLU A 262 -1.64 -19.87 -8.09
C GLU A 262 -2.39 -18.55 -7.98
N LYS A 263 -2.50 -18.01 -6.75
CA LYS A 263 -3.11 -16.69 -6.53
C LYS A 263 -2.33 -15.57 -7.23
N ALA A 264 -1.00 -15.62 -7.19
CA ALA A 264 -0.17 -14.66 -7.90
C ALA A 264 -0.38 -14.74 -9.43
N VAL A 265 -0.42 -15.96 -9.99
CA VAL A 265 -0.67 -16.19 -11.43
C VAL A 265 -2.09 -15.75 -11.84
N GLU A 266 -3.10 -15.95 -10.99
CA GLU A 266 -4.46 -15.46 -11.22
C GLU A 266 -4.47 -13.93 -11.37
N LEU A 267 -3.73 -13.22 -10.50
CA LEU A 267 -3.67 -11.77 -10.49
C LEU A 267 -2.88 -11.18 -11.69
N ASN A 268 -1.88 -11.91 -12.20
CA ASN A 268 -1.18 -11.52 -13.43
C ASN A 268 -0.71 -12.74 -14.24
N PRO A 269 -1.57 -13.29 -15.12
CA PRO A 269 -1.28 -14.51 -15.89
C PRO A 269 -0.32 -14.32 -17.06
N GLU A 270 0.19 -13.11 -17.27
CA GLU A 270 1.09 -12.77 -18.40
C GLU A 270 2.44 -12.21 -17.93
N TYR A 271 2.82 -12.46 -16.67
CA TYR A 271 4.11 -12.02 -16.13
C TYR A 271 5.14 -13.18 -16.27
N PRO A 272 6.13 -13.07 -17.16
CA PRO A 272 6.99 -14.22 -17.54
C PRO A 272 7.77 -14.81 -16.37
N GLU A 273 8.36 -13.98 -15.51
CA GLU A 273 9.15 -14.40 -14.36
C GLU A 273 8.29 -15.09 -13.29
N LEU A 274 7.07 -14.61 -13.07
CA LEU A 274 6.11 -15.25 -12.17
C LEU A 274 5.71 -16.64 -12.69
N LEU A 275 5.45 -16.77 -14.00
CA LEU A 275 5.13 -18.05 -14.64
C LEU A 275 6.30 -19.03 -14.57
N TYR A 276 7.53 -18.53 -14.67
CA TYR A 276 8.73 -19.31 -14.48
C TYR A 276 8.80 -19.90 -13.07
N ASP A 277 8.66 -19.07 -12.06
CA ASP A 277 8.66 -19.48 -10.65
C ASP A 277 7.47 -20.40 -10.33
N ALA A 278 6.32 -20.16 -10.95
CA ALA A 278 5.18 -21.07 -10.84
C ALA A 278 5.50 -22.46 -11.41
N ALA A 279 6.26 -22.55 -12.50
CA ALA A 279 6.69 -23.83 -13.02
C ALA A 279 7.61 -24.58 -12.04
N VAL A 280 8.55 -23.88 -11.41
CA VAL A 280 9.45 -24.44 -10.39
C VAL A 280 8.65 -24.98 -9.21
N ILE A 281 7.76 -24.16 -8.64
CA ILE A 281 6.95 -24.53 -7.48
C ILE A 281 6.01 -25.70 -7.80
N ARG A 282 5.31 -25.66 -8.95
CA ARG A 282 4.42 -26.74 -9.40
C ARG A 282 5.17 -28.06 -9.54
N LEU A 283 6.35 -28.03 -10.18
CA LEU A 283 7.17 -29.22 -10.36
C LEU A 283 7.59 -29.82 -9.01
N ALA A 284 8.07 -28.98 -8.08
CA ALA A 284 8.47 -29.42 -6.76
C ALA A 284 7.30 -29.99 -5.93
N ALA A 285 6.09 -29.48 -6.16
CA ALA A 285 4.86 -29.97 -5.52
C ALA A 285 4.32 -31.26 -6.18
N GLY A 286 4.91 -31.72 -7.31
CA GLY A 286 4.51 -32.92 -8.03
C GLY A 286 3.53 -32.68 -9.19
N ASP A 287 3.21 -31.44 -9.53
CA ASP A 287 2.32 -31.08 -10.65
C ASP A 287 3.14 -30.78 -11.92
N ALA A 288 3.70 -31.82 -12.50
CA ALA A 288 4.57 -31.72 -13.67
C ALA A 288 3.85 -31.21 -14.93
N GLU A 289 2.55 -31.50 -15.08
CA GLU A 289 1.78 -31.10 -16.27
C GLU A 289 1.58 -29.56 -16.28
N ASN A 290 1.12 -28.99 -15.18
CA ASN A 290 0.95 -27.55 -15.08
C ASN A 290 2.30 -26.80 -15.00
N ALA A 291 3.36 -27.43 -14.50
CA ALA A 291 4.71 -26.90 -14.59
C ALA A 291 5.17 -26.73 -16.05
N VAL A 292 4.92 -27.74 -16.91
CA VAL A 292 5.22 -27.65 -18.36
C VAL A 292 4.42 -26.56 -19.03
N ASN A 293 3.13 -26.41 -18.69
CA ASN A 293 2.30 -25.34 -19.24
C ASN A 293 2.86 -23.95 -18.88
N ALA A 294 3.24 -23.76 -17.61
CA ALA A 294 3.76 -22.49 -17.12
C ALA A 294 5.10 -22.12 -17.75
N ILE A 295 6.07 -23.07 -17.83
CA ILE A 295 7.39 -22.77 -18.38
C ILE A 295 7.32 -22.49 -19.89
N ILE A 296 6.46 -23.18 -20.63
CA ILE A 296 6.22 -22.91 -22.04
C ILE A 296 5.71 -21.48 -22.21
N LYS A 297 4.65 -21.11 -21.47
CA LYS A 297 4.08 -19.77 -21.55
C LYS A 297 5.08 -18.70 -21.11
N ALA A 298 5.88 -18.94 -20.08
CA ALA A 298 6.94 -18.01 -19.65
C ALA A 298 7.95 -17.72 -20.78
N ILE A 299 8.40 -18.77 -21.48
CA ILE A 299 9.36 -18.66 -22.60
C ILE A 299 8.70 -18.02 -23.83
N GLU A 300 7.42 -18.30 -24.12
CA GLU A 300 6.66 -17.62 -25.19
C GLU A 300 6.60 -16.12 -24.98
N LEU A 301 6.36 -15.68 -23.74
CA LEU A 301 6.30 -14.27 -23.37
C LEU A 301 7.69 -13.61 -23.28
N ASN A 302 8.70 -14.37 -22.85
CA ASN A 302 10.09 -13.91 -22.73
C ASN A 302 11.07 -15.00 -23.19
N PRO A 303 11.45 -15.04 -24.47
CA PRO A 303 12.35 -16.07 -25.02
C PRO A 303 13.71 -16.16 -24.32
N LYS A 304 14.18 -15.10 -23.66
CA LYS A 304 15.43 -15.10 -22.90
C LYS A 304 15.43 -16.10 -21.74
N LEU A 305 14.26 -16.47 -21.24
CA LEU A 305 14.11 -17.47 -20.17
C LEU A 305 14.43 -18.90 -20.62
N LYS A 306 14.47 -19.17 -21.94
CA LYS A 306 14.80 -20.49 -22.49
C LYS A 306 16.12 -21.04 -21.95
N GLN A 307 17.18 -20.24 -22.00
CA GLN A 307 18.50 -20.70 -21.55
C GLN A 307 18.54 -20.93 -20.02
N SER A 308 17.85 -20.07 -19.25
CA SER A 308 17.70 -20.25 -17.81
C SER A 308 16.98 -21.56 -17.49
N ALA A 309 15.85 -21.85 -18.15
CA ALA A 309 15.08 -23.07 -17.93
C ALA A 309 15.85 -24.37 -18.24
N LEU A 310 16.74 -24.33 -19.25
CA LEU A 310 17.59 -25.48 -19.60
C LEU A 310 18.65 -25.77 -18.52
N ASN A 311 19.14 -24.75 -17.85
CA ASN A 311 20.23 -24.86 -16.89
C ASN A 311 19.76 -24.98 -15.43
N ASP A 312 18.51 -24.61 -15.16
CA ASP A 312 17.96 -24.58 -13.81
C ASP A 312 17.84 -25.97 -13.20
N ALA A 313 18.46 -26.20 -12.05
CA ALA A 313 18.43 -27.46 -11.34
C ALA A 313 17.03 -27.86 -10.87
N ASP A 314 16.21 -26.87 -10.50
CA ASP A 314 14.86 -27.07 -10.00
C ASP A 314 13.88 -27.51 -11.12
N LEU A 315 14.20 -27.21 -12.39
CA LEU A 315 13.44 -27.64 -13.55
C LEU A 315 14.00 -28.95 -14.19
N LYS A 316 14.99 -29.61 -13.56
CA LYS A 316 15.61 -30.86 -14.11
C LYS A 316 14.57 -31.91 -14.46
N GLY A 317 13.50 -32.07 -13.69
CA GLY A 317 12.44 -33.05 -13.94
C GLY A 317 11.65 -32.84 -15.25
N LEU A 318 11.76 -31.65 -15.87
CA LEU A 318 11.11 -31.37 -17.16
C LEU A 318 12.00 -31.66 -18.38
N ARG A 319 13.29 -31.93 -18.19
CA ARG A 319 14.24 -32.07 -19.31
C ARG A 319 13.96 -33.27 -20.23
N ASP A 320 13.28 -34.28 -19.71
CA ASP A 320 12.88 -35.48 -20.49
C ASP A 320 11.41 -35.40 -20.93
N ASN A 321 10.71 -34.32 -20.63
CA ASN A 321 9.31 -34.13 -21.01
C ASN A 321 9.20 -33.90 -22.53
N ARG A 322 8.53 -34.81 -23.24
CA ARG A 322 8.42 -34.80 -24.73
C ARG A 322 7.77 -33.50 -25.24
N ARG A 323 6.77 -32.95 -24.53
CA ARG A 323 6.08 -31.73 -24.94
C ARG A 323 6.99 -30.53 -24.81
N PHE A 324 7.70 -30.40 -23.68
CA PHE A 324 8.67 -29.32 -23.44
C PHE A 324 9.82 -29.37 -24.45
N LEU A 325 10.41 -30.57 -24.68
CA LEU A 325 11.47 -30.76 -25.67
C LEU A 325 11.03 -30.41 -27.10
N LYS A 326 9.78 -30.77 -27.49
CA LYS A 326 9.21 -30.36 -28.77
C LYS A 326 9.10 -28.86 -28.91
N PHE A 327 8.59 -28.19 -27.87
CA PHE A 327 8.46 -26.74 -27.83
C PHE A 327 9.83 -26.02 -27.95
N LEU A 328 10.84 -26.47 -27.21
CA LEU A 328 12.19 -25.87 -27.27
C LEU A 328 12.84 -25.86 -28.66
N LYS A 329 12.42 -26.77 -29.56
CA LYS A 329 12.86 -26.81 -30.95
C LYS A 329 12.18 -25.78 -31.84
N THR A 330 11.06 -25.19 -31.41
CA THR A 330 10.29 -24.18 -32.16
C THR A 330 10.64 -22.75 -31.79
N VAL A 331 11.35 -22.57 -30.69
CA VAL A 331 11.78 -21.23 -30.21
C VAL A 331 13.26 -21.05 -30.55
N GLU A 332 13.57 -20.06 -31.37
CA GLU A 332 14.95 -19.69 -31.75
C GLU A 332 15.73 -19.04 -30.57
#